data_e3f82ed56418bdce1620fe56901cdc44
#
_entry.id   e3f82ed56418bdce1620fe56901cdc44
#
_cell.length_a   1.000
_cell.length_b   1.000
_cell.length_c   1.000
_cell.angle_alpha   90.00
_cell.angle_beta   90.00
_cell.angle_gamma   90.00
#
_symmetry.space_group_name_H-M   'P 1'
#
loop_
_entity.id
_entity.type
_entity.pdbx_description
1 polymer ?
#
loop_
_entity_poly.entity_id
_entity_poly.type
_entity_poly.pdbx_seq_one_letter_code
_entity_poly.pdbx_strand_id
1 'polypeptide(L)'
;MGKIKHIAIATQEPEKTAKFYKDVFGLEEVGQVSSDNAEGFYLSDGNINIAILRFKNEILVGEKFDTNYSGIHHIGFQVDDAEAADVKLRKADAFPMEEINSTLHAGMSRGRGGKNVELKYNGPDGVMIDISQTGWVGTEEE
;
A
#
# COMPACT_ATOMS: atom_id res chain seq x y z
N MET A 1 7.14 7.24 -15.77
CA MET A 1 6.14 6.18 -15.98
C MET A 1 5.92 5.41 -14.70
N GLY A 2 4.68 5.05 -14.44
CA GLY A 2 4.38 4.29 -13.26
C GLY A 2 4.46 2.79 -13.51
N LYS A 3 4.92 2.05 -12.50
CA LYS A 3 4.95 0.60 -12.54
C LYS A 3 4.11 0.06 -11.40
N ILE A 4 3.31 -0.95 -11.66
CA ILE A 4 2.53 -1.58 -10.60
C ILE A 4 3.50 -2.38 -9.75
N LYS A 5 3.59 -2.04 -8.47
CA LYS A 5 4.55 -2.69 -7.58
C LYS A 5 3.95 -3.17 -6.27
N HIS A 6 2.67 -2.87 -6.02
CA HIS A 6 2.13 -3.12 -4.69
C HIS A 6 0.63 -3.36 -4.76
N ILE A 7 0.18 -4.39 -4.06
CA ILE A 7 -1.25 -4.66 -3.88
C ILE A 7 -1.44 -4.94 -2.39
N ALA A 8 -2.38 -4.26 -1.77
CA ALA A 8 -2.69 -4.53 -0.37
C ALA A 8 -4.00 -5.28 -0.29
N ILE A 9 -3.99 -6.33 0.51
CA ILE A 9 -5.17 -7.15 0.78
C ILE A 9 -5.48 -7.01 2.26
N ALA A 10 -6.72 -6.60 2.54
CA ALA A 10 -7.20 -6.52 3.91
C ALA A 10 -7.79 -7.85 4.30
N THR A 11 -7.54 -8.29 5.53
CA THR A 11 -8.05 -9.57 6.01
C THR A 11 -8.15 -9.52 7.52
N GLN A 12 -9.01 -10.37 8.08
CA GLN A 12 -9.12 -10.50 9.53
C GLN A 12 -8.18 -11.56 10.07
N GLU A 13 -7.60 -12.39 9.20
CA GLU A 13 -6.71 -13.47 9.60
C GLU A 13 -5.45 -13.44 8.73
N PRO A 14 -4.55 -12.48 9.00
CA PRO A 14 -3.38 -12.30 8.12
C PRO A 14 -2.50 -13.53 8.01
N GLU A 15 -2.36 -14.30 9.09
CA GLU A 15 -1.50 -15.49 9.02
C GLU A 15 -2.08 -16.53 8.08
N LYS A 16 -3.37 -16.73 8.15
CA LYS A 16 -4.04 -17.70 7.29
C LYS A 16 -3.99 -17.28 5.84
N THR A 17 -4.26 -15.99 5.58
CA THR A 17 -4.24 -15.45 4.23
C THR A 17 -2.84 -15.51 3.64
N ALA A 18 -1.83 -15.10 4.42
CA ALA A 18 -0.45 -15.15 3.96
C ALA A 18 -0.02 -16.58 3.64
N LYS A 19 -0.41 -17.53 4.50
CA LYS A 19 -0.08 -18.93 4.26
C LYS A 19 -0.64 -19.43 2.93
N PHE A 20 -1.87 -19.02 2.61
CA PHE A 20 -2.47 -19.40 1.34
C PHE A 20 -1.60 -18.97 0.16
N TYR A 21 -1.18 -17.71 0.13
CA TYR A 21 -0.41 -17.20 -0.99
C TYR A 21 0.99 -17.78 -1.04
N LYS A 22 1.58 -18.08 0.11
CA LYS A 22 2.89 -18.73 0.15
C LYS A 22 2.80 -20.17 -0.33
N ASP A 23 1.81 -20.90 0.13
CA ASP A 23 1.70 -22.34 -0.18
C ASP A 23 1.27 -22.58 -1.63
N VAL A 24 0.32 -21.79 -2.11
CA VAL A 24 -0.25 -22.03 -3.45
C VAL A 24 0.64 -21.45 -4.55
N PHE A 25 1.14 -20.24 -4.36
CA PHE A 25 1.87 -19.54 -5.41
C PHE A 25 3.35 -19.40 -5.15
N GLY A 26 3.82 -19.83 -3.99
CA GLY A 26 5.25 -19.78 -3.70
C GLY A 26 5.79 -18.41 -3.39
N LEU A 27 4.93 -17.47 -2.98
CA LEU A 27 5.41 -16.15 -2.62
C LEU A 27 6.28 -16.22 -1.38
N GLU A 28 7.27 -15.35 -1.32
CA GLU A 28 8.17 -15.26 -0.19
C GLU A 28 7.72 -14.18 0.78
N GLU A 29 7.84 -14.46 2.07
CA GLU A 29 7.61 -13.45 3.08
C GLU A 29 8.85 -12.57 3.15
N VAL A 30 8.68 -11.27 2.92
CA VAL A 30 9.79 -10.33 2.88
C VAL A 30 9.72 -9.28 3.98
N GLY A 31 8.73 -9.37 4.86
CA GLY A 31 8.64 -8.47 5.99
C GLY A 31 7.39 -8.71 6.80
N GLN A 32 7.35 -8.09 7.96
CA GLN A 32 6.19 -8.15 8.85
C GLN A 32 5.74 -6.74 9.18
N VAL A 33 4.46 -6.60 9.44
CA VAL A 33 3.86 -5.35 9.87
C VAL A 33 3.32 -5.58 11.26
N SER A 34 3.75 -4.76 12.21
CA SER A 34 3.29 -4.87 13.60
C SER A 34 3.30 -3.47 14.19
N SER A 35 2.17 -2.82 14.19
CA SER A 35 2.06 -1.47 14.69
C SER A 35 0.67 -1.29 15.29
N ASP A 36 0.44 -0.10 15.85
CA ASP A 36 -0.89 0.24 16.35
C ASP A 36 -1.91 0.37 15.24
N ASN A 37 -1.47 0.54 14.01
CA ASN A 37 -2.35 0.82 12.88
C ASN A 37 -2.74 -0.42 12.10
N ALA A 38 -1.84 -1.40 12.03
CA ALA A 38 -2.10 -2.61 11.24
C ALA A 38 -1.12 -3.70 11.64
N GLU A 39 -1.49 -4.93 11.33
CA GLU A 39 -0.60 -6.06 11.54
C GLU A 39 -0.72 -7.00 10.35
N GLY A 40 0.37 -7.69 10.04
CA GLY A 40 0.35 -8.64 8.95
C GLY A 40 1.72 -8.87 8.35
N PHE A 41 1.75 -9.08 7.05
CA PHE A 41 2.95 -9.54 6.37
C PHE A 41 3.10 -8.89 5.02
N TYR A 42 4.35 -8.75 4.57
CA TYR A 42 4.64 -8.42 3.19
C TYR A 42 5.14 -9.69 2.50
N LEU A 43 4.51 -10.00 1.38
CA LEU A 43 4.92 -11.11 0.53
C LEU A 43 5.36 -10.56 -0.82
N SER A 44 6.14 -11.33 -1.56
CA SER A 44 6.59 -10.85 -2.86
C SER A 44 6.95 -12.02 -3.78
N ASP A 45 6.81 -11.77 -5.08
CA ASP A 45 7.31 -12.66 -6.12
C ASP A 45 8.63 -12.16 -6.71
N GLY A 46 9.23 -11.15 -6.06
CA GLY A 46 10.44 -10.51 -6.55
C GLY A 46 10.18 -9.27 -7.37
N ASN A 47 8.95 -9.06 -7.78
CA ASN A 47 8.58 -7.93 -8.62
C ASN A 47 7.48 -7.09 -7.99
N ILE A 48 6.46 -7.73 -7.46
CA ILE A 48 5.33 -7.04 -6.84
C ILE A 48 5.26 -7.42 -5.36
N ASN A 49 5.03 -6.42 -4.54
CA ASN A 49 4.81 -6.59 -3.11
C ASN A 49 3.32 -6.78 -2.87
N ILE A 50 2.96 -7.79 -2.10
CA ILE A 50 1.59 -7.99 -1.66
C ILE A 50 1.58 -7.82 -0.14
N ALA A 51 0.86 -6.81 0.34
CA ALA A 51 0.71 -6.60 1.78
C ALA A 51 -0.56 -7.29 2.24
N ILE A 52 -0.43 -8.16 3.24
CA ILE A 52 -1.55 -8.88 3.83
C ILE A 52 -1.77 -8.25 5.20
N LEU A 53 -2.84 -7.47 5.36
CA LEU A 53 -2.98 -6.60 6.51
C LEU A 53 -4.32 -6.73 7.20
N ARG A 54 -4.29 -6.72 8.53
CA ARG A 54 -5.47 -6.49 9.33
C ARG A 54 -5.38 -5.07 9.86
N PHE A 55 -6.27 -4.22 9.40
CA PHE A 55 -6.26 -2.82 9.82
C PHE A 55 -6.87 -2.68 11.21
N LYS A 56 -6.25 -1.84 12.02
CA LYS A 56 -6.70 -1.57 13.38
C LYS A 56 -7.11 -0.12 13.58
N ASN A 57 -7.07 0.68 12.52
CA ASN A 57 -7.30 2.11 12.58
C ASN A 57 -8.31 2.50 11.52
N GLU A 58 -9.43 3.10 11.96
CA GLU A 58 -10.52 3.45 11.05
C GLU A 58 -10.14 4.53 10.05
N ILE A 59 -9.25 5.43 10.43
CA ILE A 59 -8.80 6.46 9.50
C ILE A 59 -7.98 5.84 8.38
N LEU A 60 -7.06 4.96 8.74
CA LEU A 60 -6.14 4.39 7.76
C LEU A 60 -6.81 3.43 6.79
N VAL A 61 -7.87 2.77 7.22
CA VAL A 61 -8.58 1.87 6.32
C VAL A 61 -9.36 2.65 5.27
N GLY A 62 -9.72 3.91 5.57
CA GLY A 62 -10.41 4.76 4.61
C GLY A 62 -11.91 4.76 4.81
N GLU A 63 -12.56 5.85 4.38
CA GLU A 63 -13.99 6.00 4.67
C GLU A 63 -14.88 5.03 3.91
N LYS A 64 -14.40 4.42 2.83
CA LYS A 64 -15.20 3.44 2.09
C LYS A 64 -15.14 2.06 2.71
N PHE A 65 -14.30 1.87 3.70
CA PHE A 65 -14.06 0.57 4.32
C PHE A 65 -14.21 0.72 5.82
N ASP A 66 -14.17 -0.40 6.50
CA ASP A 66 -14.01 -0.38 7.95
C ASP A 66 -12.97 -1.44 8.30
N THR A 67 -12.65 -1.56 9.59
CA THR A 67 -11.61 -2.49 10.00
C THR A 67 -11.99 -3.95 9.83
N ASN A 68 -13.26 -4.22 9.52
CA ASN A 68 -13.73 -5.58 9.24
C ASN A 68 -13.71 -5.92 7.76
N TYR A 69 -13.29 -5.00 6.92
CA TYR A 69 -13.25 -5.25 5.49
C TYR A 69 -12.25 -6.35 5.15
N SER A 70 -12.59 -7.21 4.22
CA SER A 70 -11.69 -8.22 3.68
C SER A 70 -11.77 -8.20 2.17
N GLY A 71 -10.62 -8.17 1.52
CA GLY A 71 -10.53 -8.10 0.07
C GLY A 71 -9.40 -7.17 -0.34
N ILE A 72 -9.30 -6.90 -1.64
CA ILE A 72 -8.27 -5.99 -2.14
C ILE A 72 -8.58 -4.58 -1.65
N HIS A 73 -7.58 -3.92 -1.09
CA HIS A 73 -7.77 -2.63 -0.45
C HIS A 73 -7.20 -1.49 -1.30
N HIS A 74 -6.00 -1.65 -1.84
CA HIS A 74 -5.43 -0.61 -2.69
C HIS A 74 -4.33 -1.18 -3.59
N ILE A 75 -3.96 -0.37 -4.58
CA ILE A 75 -2.94 -0.72 -5.57
C ILE A 75 -1.88 0.37 -5.54
N GLY A 76 -0.62 -0.04 -5.57
CA GLY A 76 0.48 0.90 -5.50
C GLY A 76 1.32 0.94 -6.76
N PHE A 77 1.77 2.14 -7.10
CA PHE A 77 2.57 2.39 -8.29
C PHE A 77 3.89 3.05 -7.87
N GLN A 78 4.98 2.52 -8.39
CA GLN A 78 6.25 3.20 -8.24
C GLN A 78 6.39 4.20 -9.36
N VAL A 79 6.72 5.43 -9.02
CA VAL A 79 6.84 6.53 -9.98
C VAL A 79 8.24 7.12 -9.88
N ASP A 80 8.69 7.77 -10.95
CA ASP A 80 10.02 8.38 -10.96
C ASP A 80 10.08 9.65 -10.13
N ASP A 81 8.98 10.38 -10.08
CA ASP A 81 8.91 11.70 -9.44
C ASP A 81 7.53 11.86 -8.83
N ALA A 82 7.46 11.80 -7.51
CA ALA A 82 6.17 11.86 -6.82
C ALA A 82 5.49 13.21 -6.99
N GLU A 83 6.26 14.31 -7.07
CA GLU A 83 5.66 15.63 -7.26
C GLU A 83 5.04 15.75 -8.63
N ALA A 84 5.72 15.25 -9.65
CA ALA A 84 5.18 15.26 -11.00
C ALA A 84 3.94 14.37 -11.10
N ALA A 85 3.96 13.23 -10.42
CA ALA A 85 2.80 12.35 -10.40
C ALA A 85 1.63 13.01 -9.71
N ASP A 86 1.89 13.75 -8.62
CA ASP A 86 0.84 14.47 -7.90
C ASP A 86 0.13 15.46 -8.82
N VAL A 87 0.89 16.21 -9.61
CA VAL A 87 0.30 17.16 -10.55
C VAL A 87 -0.62 16.46 -11.54
N LYS A 88 -0.15 15.35 -12.09
CA LYS A 88 -0.95 14.60 -13.06
C LYS A 88 -2.20 13.99 -12.42
N LEU A 89 -2.06 13.49 -11.20
CA LEU A 89 -3.20 12.90 -10.49
C LEU A 89 -4.28 13.96 -10.24
N ARG A 90 -3.89 15.14 -9.76
CA ARG A 90 -4.85 16.20 -9.49
C ARG A 90 -5.53 16.67 -10.75
N LYS A 91 -4.80 16.77 -11.86
CA LYS A 91 -5.39 17.15 -13.14
C LYS A 91 -6.40 16.12 -13.62
N ALA A 92 -6.25 14.89 -13.23
CA ALA A 92 -7.17 13.82 -13.59
C ALA A 92 -8.25 13.60 -12.53
N ASP A 93 -8.40 14.55 -11.60
CA ASP A 93 -9.39 14.52 -10.54
C ASP A 93 -9.18 13.39 -9.54
N ALA A 94 -7.94 12.94 -9.40
CA ALA A 94 -7.57 11.99 -8.36
C ALA A 94 -6.83 12.78 -7.28
N PHE A 95 -7.54 13.05 -6.18
CA PHE A 95 -7.00 13.94 -5.15
C PHE A 95 -6.43 13.14 -3.99
N PRO A 96 -5.41 13.71 -3.31
CA PRO A 96 -4.79 13.01 -2.18
C PRO A 96 -5.78 12.82 -1.05
N MET A 97 -5.64 11.69 -0.37
CA MET A 97 -6.45 11.37 0.80
C MET A 97 -5.74 11.95 2.01
N GLU A 98 -6.03 13.22 2.27
CA GLU A 98 -5.24 14.02 3.22
C GLU A 98 -5.24 13.45 4.63
N GLU A 99 -6.38 12.96 5.09
CA GLU A 99 -6.44 12.44 6.44
C GLU A 99 -5.56 11.22 6.63
N ILE A 100 -5.59 10.32 5.66
CA ILE A 100 -4.74 9.13 5.72
C ILE A 100 -3.28 9.52 5.59
N ASN A 101 -2.97 10.38 4.63
CA ASN A 101 -1.59 10.78 4.39
C ASN A 101 -0.99 11.47 5.60
N SER A 102 -1.77 12.32 6.26
CA SER A 102 -1.31 13.01 7.48
C SER A 102 -1.04 12.00 8.60
N THR A 103 -1.96 11.05 8.79
CA THR A 103 -1.82 10.06 9.86
C THR A 103 -0.59 9.19 9.67
N LEU A 104 -0.29 8.84 8.42
CA LEU A 104 0.87 8.02 8.12
C LEU A 104 2.15 8.83 7.97
N HIS A 105 2.05 10.16 7.99
CA HIS A 105 3.17 11.04 7.66
C HIS A 105 3.70 10.75 6.25
N ALA A 106 2.81 10.34 5.37
CA ALA A 106 3.17 10.06 3.99
C ALA A 106 3.64 11.33 3.31
N GLY A 107 4.56 11.20 2.38
CA GLY A 107 5.11 12.36 1.67
C GLY A 107 6.26 13.03 2.38
N MET A 108 6.56 12.63 3.62
CA MET A 108 7.74 13.13 4.30
C MET A 108 8.98 12.46 3.70
N SER A 109 10.11 13.14 3.79
CA SER A 109 11.33 12.62 3.17
C SER A 109 11.73 11.25 3.71
N ARG A 110 11.36 10.97 4.94
CA ARG A 110 11.75 9.70 5.55
C ARG A 110 10.81 8.58 5.21
N GLY A 111 9.55 8.92 5.04
CA GLY A 111 8.56 7.90 4.79
C GLY A 111 8.57 6.84 5.88
N ARG A 112 8.00 5.71 5.59
CA ARG A 112 7.93 4.61 6.54
C ARG A 112 9.21 3.83 6.50
N GLY A 113 9.90 3.78 7.65
CA GLY A 113 11.18 3.14 7.73
C GLY A 113 12.23 3.83 6.91
N GLY A 114 11.97 5.06 6.49
CA GLY A 114 12.91 5.81 5.68
C GLY A 114 12.99 5.32 4.25
N LYS A 115 12.09 4.44 3.85
CA LYS A 115 12.19 3.79 2.54
C LYS A 115 11.05 4.16 1.61
N ASN A 116 9.83 3.98 2.05
CA ASN A 116 8.68 4.17 1.19
C ASN A 116 7.93 5.42 1.59
N VAL A 117 7.58 6.20 0.59
CA VAL A 117 6.75 7.36 0.79
C VAL A 117 5.45 7.05 0.07
N GLU A 118 4.50 6.54 0.81
CA GLU A 118 3.25 6.03 0.25
C GLU A 118 2.16 7.08 0.34
N LEU A 119 2.06 7.88 -0.71
CA LEU A 119 1.01 8.89 -0.80
C LEU A 119 -0.23 8.24 -1.38
N LYS A 120 -1.35 8.42 -0.70
CA LYS A 120 -2.61 7.81 -1.11
C LYS A 120 -3.52 8.80 -1.78
N TYR A 121 -4.13 8.35 -2.86
CA TYR A 121 -5.01 9.15 -3.71
C TYR A 121 -6.31 8.40 -3.94
N ASN A 122 -7.36 9.17 -4.18
CA ASN A 122 -8.67 8.62 -4.48
C ASN A 122 -8.82 8.58 -6.00
N GLY A 123 -8.60 7.43 -6.59
CA GLY A 123 -8.65 7.25 -8.04
C GLY A 123 -10.06 7.14 -8.59
N PRO A 124 -10.16 6.89 -9.90
CA PRO A 124 -11.47 6.68 -10.52
C PRO A 124 -12.21 5.53 -9.84
N ASP A 125 -13.51 5.67 -9.76
CA ASP A 125 -14.39 4.68 -9.14
C ASP A 125 -14.10 4.49 -7.66
N GLY A 126 -13.37 5.42 -7.07
CA GLY A 126 -13.08 5.36 -5.65
C GLY A 126 -11.98 4.38 -5.28
N VAL A 127 -11.22 3.90 -6.25
CA VAL A 127 -10.12 2.97 -5.96
C VAL A 127 -8.99 3.73 -5.30
N MET A 128 -8.54 3.22 -4.16
CA MET A 128 -7.41 3.84 -3.46
C MET A 128 -6.11 3.48 -4.17
N ILE A 129 -5.30 4.48 -4.43
CA ILE A 129 -4.03 4.33 -5.13
C ILE A 129 -2.91 4.86 -4.25
N ASP A 130 -1.83 4.10 -4.15
CA ASP A 130 -0.60 4.57 -3.51
C ASP A 130 0.41 4.93 -4.58
N ILE A 131 1.22 5.95 -4.33
CA ILE A 131 2.43 6.17 -5.15
C ILE A 131 3.65 6.21 -4.25
N SER A 132 4.78 5.78 -4.78
CA SER A 132 6.05 5.80 -4.07
C SER A 132 7.19 5.90 -5.08
N GLN A 133 8.19 6.72 -4.77
CA GLN A 133 9.38 6.79 -5.60
C GLN A 133 10.34 5.65 -5.30
N THR A 134 10.35 5.17 -4.07
CA THR A 134 11.33 4.19 -3.63
C THR A 134 10.86 2.75 -3.73
N GLY A 135 9.59 2.54 -4.05
CA GLY A 135 9.06 1.18 -4.18
C GLY A 135 8.70 0.56 -2.84
N TRP A 136 8.54 -0.73 -2.84
CA TRP A 136 8.13 -1.50 -1.66
C TRP A 136 9.10 -2.62 -1.41
N VAL A 137 9.14 -3.09 -0.16
CA VAL A 137 10.04 -4.18 0.23
C VAL A 137 9.76 -5.42 -0.62
N GLY A 138 10.82 -6.08 -1.06
CA GLY A 138 10.72 -7.28 -1.87
C GLY A 138 10.55 -7.03 -3.37
N THR A 139 10.48 -5.76 -3.80
CA THR A 139 10.43 -5.45 -5.22
C THR A 139 11.83 -5.09 -5.69
N GLU A 140 12.17 -5.55 -6.88
CA GLU A 140 13.52 -5.31 -7.36
C GLU A 140 13.70 -3.89 -7.84
N GLU A 141 14.88 -3.39 -7.59
CA GLU A 141 15.29 -2.10 -8.08
C GLU A 141 16.08 -2.31 -9.34
N GLU A 142 15.66 -1.77 -10.42
CA GLU A 142 16.42 -1.96 -11.64
C GLU A 142 16.90 -0.70 -12.24
#